data_f6151dfda36f20da17b7568c4364f09d
#
_entry.id   f6151dfda36f20da17b7568c4364f09d
#
_cell.length_a   1.000
_cell.length_b   1.000
_cell.length_c   1.000
_cell.angle_alpha   90.00
_cell.angle_beta   90.00
_cell.angle_gamma   90.00
#
_symmetry.space_group_name_H-M   'P 1'
#
loop_
_entity.id
_entity.type
_entity.pdbx_description
1 polymer ?
#
loop_
_entity_poly.entity_id
_entity_poly.type
_entity_poly.pdbx_seq_one_letter_code
_entity_poly.pdbx_strand_id
1 'polypeptide(L)'
;MNHLKAMAIAGSFLVLFSAGDAQAQLCGYGTSRQDCDNQNRDAQARSEAEQEHRRQMEAQSDASSSGDGYTSPGPSGPPRKAYGYVAVAWHGDAADVWATWNRSSEEEATMVALTACRRAMGEGCEIALSAWNSTIAIAKAPDGGLRVGWGAKPQEAEAQAIGKCSGYLDGCSIQHRFTGKPWSVADDYLPRDVPRVTYAMFAWPKGRPAPIWLNKVWIATGQGGYERTSKLLLERCKMDTGGDCEIAQYAKAETGQRSGGVIASYFNPKRGTMWFASASPREAKVAMERHCRDDGTVCENLQVYDASTRRLQVLDQAVPR
;
A
#
# COMPACT_ATOMS: atom_id res chain seq x y z
N MET A 1 -4.52 24.00 63.55
CA MET A 1 -5.77 23.28 63.90
C MET A 1 -6.81 23.70 62.85
N ASN A 2 -7.08 22.86 61.91
CA ASN A 2 -8.38 22.65 61.22
C ASN A 2 -8.23 21.62 60.13
N HIS A 3 -8.78 20.45 60.38
CA HIS A 3 -8.90 19.33 59.46
C HIS A 3 -9.99 19.61 58.43
N LEU A 4 -9.73 19.40 57.14
CA LEU A 4 -10.76 19.23 56.13
C LEU A 4 -10.52 17.92 55.37
N LYS A 5 -11.49 17.02 55.58
CA LYS A 5 -11.57 15.69 54.95
C LYS A 5 -11.89 15.82 53.47
N ALA A 6 -11.07 15.20 52.62
CA ALA A 6 -11.37 15.01 51.23
C ALA A 6 -12.21 13.74 51.06
N MET A 7 -13.41 13.88 50.51
CA MET A 7 -14.29 12.80 50.09
C MET A 7 -13.88 12.38 48.64
N ALA A 8 -13.42 11.14 48.50
CA ALA A 8 -13.21 10.53 47.21
C ALA A 8 -14.55 10.01 46.68
N ILE A 9 -14.99 10.55 45.54
CA ILE A 9 -16.09 10.00 44.76
C ILE A 9 -15.46 9.18 43.62
N ALA A 10 -15.51 7.88 43.78
CA ALA A 10 -15.18 6.92 42.71
C ALA A 10 -16.38 6.83 41.76
N GLY A 11 -16.30 7.56 40.65
CA GLY A 11 -17.22 7.42 39.52
C GLY A 11 -16.71 6.38 38.54
N SER A 12 -17.25 5.16 38.63
CA SER A 12 -17.04 4.14 37.60
C SER A 12 -17.75 4.55 36.32
N PHE A 13 -17.02 5.07 35.36
CA PHE A 13 -17.50 5.21 33.97
C PHE A 13 -17.36 3.87 33.27
N LEU A 14 -18.47 3.14 33.20
CA LEU A 14 -18.63 2.00 32.27
C LEU A 14 -18.72 2.57 30.87
N VAL A 15 -17.61 2.61 30.15
CA VAL A 15 -17.63 2.90 28.71
C VAL A 15 -18.06 1.60 28.00
N LEU A 16 -19.34 1.54 27.66
CA LEU A 16 -19.87 0.58 26.71
C LEU A 16 -19.25 0.92 25.34
N PHE A 17 -18.16 0.23 24.99
CA PHE A 17 -17.73 0.17 23.60
C PHE A 17 -18.78 -0.61 22.81
N SER A 18 -19.65 0.10 22.13
CA SER A 18 -20.40 -0.46 21.02
C SER A 18 -19.38 -0.89 19.96
N ALA A 19 -19.30 -2.21 19.72
CA ALA A 19 -18.61 -2.77 18.55
C ALA A 19 -19.41 -2.40 17.31
N GLY A 20 -19.22 -1.19 16.82
CA GLY A 20 -19.80 -0.62 15.63
C GLY A 20 -18.72 0.09 14.85
N ASP A 21 -18.36 -0.48 13.70
CA ASP A 21 -17.80 0.18 12.53
C ASP A 21 -16.43 0.86 12.65
N ALA A 22 -15.40 0.07 12.91
CA ALA A 22 -14.06 0.41 12.46
C ALA A 22 -13.79 -0.27 11.10
N GLN A 23 -14.63 -0.05 10.10
CA GLN A 23 -14.25 -0.27 8.71
C GLN A 23 -13.31 0.86 8.30
N ALA A 24 -12.01 0.63 8.47
CA ALA A 24 -10.98 1.50 7.95
C ALA A 24 -11.19 1.67 6.45
N GLN A 25 -11.53 2.88 6.00
CA GLN A 25 -11.65 3.23 4.60
C GLN A 25 -10.31 3.01 3.90
N LEU A 26 -10.20 1.90 3.17
CA LEU A 26 -9.03 1.51 2.36
C LEU A 26 -8.92 2.33 1.05
N CYS A 27 -9.50 3.50 1.01
CA CYS A 27 -9.47 4.35 -0.18
C CYS A 27 -8.24 5.24 -0.19
N GLY A 28 -7.30 4.94 -1.08
CA GLY A 28 -6.15 5.80 -1.32
C GLY A 28 -6.57 7.17 -1.89
N TYR A 29 -5.79 8.19 -1.54
CA TYR A 29 -5.95 9.56 -2.03
C TYR A 29 -5.94 9.58 -3.57
N GLY A 30 -7.03 10.06 -4.18
CA GLY A 30 -7.15 10.21 -5.64
C GLY A 30 -8.21 9.33 -6.30
N THR A 31 -8.83 8.41 -5.59
CA THR A 31 -9.98 7.64 -6.11
C THR A 31 -11.27 8.47 -5.99
N SER A 32 -12.10 8.43 -7.03
CA SER A 32 -13.41 9.06 -6.96
C SER A 32 -14.26 8.36 -5.88
N ARG A 33 -15.19 9.09 -5.25
CA ARG A 33 -16.09 8.53 -4.24
C ARG A 33 -16.84 7.30 -4.75
N GLN A 34 -17.14 7.27 -6.04
CA GLN A 34 -17.84 6.19 -6.73
C GLN A 34 -16.98 4.93 -6.89
N ASP A 35 -15.65 5.09 -7.12
CA ASP A 35 -14.71 3.98 -7.19
C ASP A 35 -14.46 3.38 -5.81
N CYS A 36 -14.46 4.22 -4.78
CA CYS A 36 -14.33 3.82 -3.39
C CYS A 36 -15.54 2.97 -2.94
N ASP A 37 -16.74 3.41 -3.26
CA ASP A 37 -17.98 2.69 -2.94
C ASP A 37 -18.09 1.36 -3.70
N ASN A 38 -17.54 1.28 -4.90
CA ASN A 38 -17.45 0.04 -5.67
C ASN A 38 -16.43 -0.92 -5.06
N GLN A 39 -15.25 -0.43 -4.66
CA GLN A 39 -14.23 -1.25 -3.99
C GLN A 39 -14.72 -1.79 -2.64
N ASN A 40 -15.46 -1.00 -1.87
CA ASN A 40 -16.05 -1.44 -0.60
C ASN A 40 -17.13 -2.50 -0.82
N ARG A 41 -17.97 -2.36 -1.84
CA ARG A 41 -18.97 -3.38 -2.22
C ARG A 41 -18.33 -4.69 -2.66
N ASP A 42 -17.27 -4.61 -3.47
CA ASP A 42 -16.52 -5.79 -3.91
C ASP A 42 -15.80 -6.48 -2.74
N ALA A 43 -15.27 -5.72 -1.79
CA ALA A 43 -14.66 -6.27 -0.57
C ALA A 43 -15.70 -6.93 0.33
N GLN A 44 -16.88 -6.34 0.47
CA GLN A 44 -17.97 -6.90 1.26
C GLN A 44 -18.54 -8.17 0.62
N ALA A 45 -18.77 -8.18 -0.69
CA ALA A 45 -19.21 -9.36 -1.43
C ALA A 45 -18.21 -10.53 -1.33
N ARG A 46 -16.89 -10.22 -1.30
CA ARG A 46 -15.86 -11.24 -1.08
C ARG A 46 -15.89 -11.82 0.32
N SER A 47 -16.05 -10.97 1.35
CA SER A 47 -16.13 -11.44 2.74
C SER A 47 -17.37 -12.30 2.99
N GLU A 48 -18.50 -11.96 2.36
CA GLU A 48 -19.73 -12.75 2.42
C GLU A 48 -19.57 -14.12 1.71
N ALA A 49 -18.91 -14.12 0.53
CA ALA A 49 -18.61 -15.36 -0.19
C ALA A 49 -17.63 -16.26 0.55
N GLU A 50 -16.64 -15.69 1.23
CA GLU A 50 -15.71 -16.44 2.10
C GLU A 50 -16.42 -17.04 3.32
N GLN A 51 -17.32 -16.28 3.96
CA GLN A 51 -18.08 -16.76 5.09
C GLN A 51 -19.04 -17.89 4.68
N GLU A 52 -19.72 -17.75 3.54
CA GLU A 52 -20.59 -18.79 2.99
C GLU A 52 -19.79 -20.06 2.67
N HIS A 53 -18.62 -19.92 2.06
CA HIS A 53 -17.72 -21.04 1.77
C HIS A 53 -17.22 -21.73 3.05
N ARG A 54 -16.89 -20.95 4.10
CA ARG A 54 -16.51 -21.49 5.42
C ARG A 54 -17.64 -22.29 6.04
N ARG A 55 -18.89 -21.78 6.02
CA ARG A 55 -20.07 -22.51 6.52
C ARG A 55 -20.32 -23.80 5.77
N GLN A 56 -20.11 -23.82 4.44
CA GLN A 56 -20.24 -25.03 3.63
C GLN A 56 -19.15 -26.05 3.98
N MET A 57 -17.95 -25.60 4.28
CA MET A 57 -16.84 -26.48 4.72
C MET A 57 -17.10 -27.05 6.11
N GLU A 58 -17.60 -26.25 7.06
CA GLU A 58 -17.97 -26.71 8.41
C GLU A 58 -19.12 -27.70 8.35
N ALA A 59 -20.16 -27.45 7.56
CA ALA A 59 -21.27 -28.39 7.37
C ALA A 59 -20.86 -29.73 6.75
N GLN A 60 -19.82 -29.73 5.91
CA GLN A 60 -19.25 -30.96 5.35
C GLN A 60 -18.40 -31.74 6.36
N SER A 61 -17.74 -31.06 7.31
CA SER A 61 -16.93 -31.69 8.35
C SER A 61 -17.82 -32.39 9.39
N ASP A 62 -18.97 -31.82 9.75
CA ASP A 62 -19.89 -32.36 10.73
C ASP A 62 -20.64 -33.58 10.20
N ALA A 63 -20.87 -33.65 8.89
CA ALA A 63 -21.47 -34.80 8.25
C ALA A 63 -20.56 -36.06 8.22
N SER A 64 -19.25 -35.87 8.49
CA SER A 64 -18.26 -36.95 8.43
C SER A 64 -17.94 -37.58 9.77
N SER A 65 -18.47 -37.06 10.90
CA SER A 65 -18.07 -37.50 12.26
C SER A 65 -19.05 -38.49 12.96
N SER A 66 -20.14 -38.87 12.33
CA SER A 66 -21.08 -39.84 12.90
C SER A 66 -21.03 -41.18 12.19
N GLY A 67 -20.07 -42.01 12.57
CA GLY A 67 -19.96 -43.37 12.04
C GLY A 67 -18.91 -44.21 12.77
N ASP A 68 -19.21 -44.62 14.01
CA ASP A 68 -18.52 -45.76 14.65
C ASP A 68 -18.76 -47.06 13.87
N GLY A 69 -17.73 -47.56 13.24
CA GLY A 69 -17.81 -48.86 12.57
C GLY A 69 -16.46 -49.29 12.03
N TYR A 70 -15.72 -50.10 12.79
CA TYR A 70 -14.59 -50.87 12.30
C TYR A 70 -15.03 -51.73 11.12
N THR A 71 -14.72 -51.30 9.91
CA THR A 71 -14.79 -52.17 8.73
C THR A 71 -13.58 -51.92 7.84
N SER A 72 -13.00 -52.98 7.37
CA SER A 72 -11.94 -53.18 6.34
C SER A 72 -11.72 -52.03 5.37
N PRO A 73 -10.49 -51.83 4.86
CA PRO A 73 -10.23 -50.81 3.86
C PRO A 73 -10.95 -51.14 2.56
N GLY A 74 -12.15 -50.65 2.44
CA GLY A 74 -12.90 -50.60 1.19
C GLY A 74 -12.35 -49.41 0.32
N PRO A 75 -12.54 -49.46 -1.00
CA PRO A 75 -11.93 -48.50 -1.91
C PRO A 75 -12.43 -47.08 -1.63
N SER A 76 -11.48 -46.25 -1.28
CA SER A 76 -11.42 -44.79 -1.46
C SER A 76 -12.77 -44.06 -1.54
N GLY A 77 -13.05 -43.26 -0.50
CA GLY A 77 -13.99 -42.14 -0.58
C GLY A 77 -13.64 -41.23 -1.77
N PRO A 78 -14.54 -40.30 -2.17
CA PRO A 78 -14.31 -39.45 -3.31
C PRO A 78 -12.95 -38.76 -3.16
N PRO A 79 -12.16 -38.66 -4.25
CA PRO A 79 -10.82 -38.13 -4.17
C PRO A 79 -10.88 -36.74 -3.50
N ARG A 80 -10.20 -36.61 -2.35
CA ARG A 80 -10.08 -35.32 -1.68
C ARG A 80 -9.48 -34.35 -2.69
N LYS A 81 -10.21 -33.28 -3.02
CA LYS A 81 -9.69 -32.23 -3.88
C LYS A 81 -8.42 -31.69 -3.23
N ALA A 82 -7.27 -31.93 -3.84
CA ALA A 82 -6.05 -31.33 -3.38
C ALA A 82 -6.02 -29.87 -3.81
N TYR A 83 -5.62 -29.02 -2.92
CA TYR A 83 -5.41 -27.61 -3.17
C TYR A 83 -3.92 -27.31 -3.11
N GLY A 84 -3.43 -26.48 -4.02
CA GLY A 84 -2.10 -25.91 -3.96
C GLY A 84 -2.26 -24.44 -3.63
N TYR A 85 -2.04 -24.08 -2.37
CA TYR A 85 -2.15 -22.69 -1.94
C TYR A 85 -0.92 -21.89 -2.34
N VAL A 86 -1.13 -20.64 -2.71
CA VAL A 86 -0.11 -19.63 -2.99
C VAL A 86 -0.40 -18.41 -2.15
N ALA A 87 0.63 -17.85 -1.51
CA ALA A 87 0.52 -16.61 -0.75
C ALA A 87 1.70 -15.69 -1.07
N VAL A 88 1.44 -14.41 -1.11
CA VAL A 88 2.41 -13.35 -1.31
C VAL A 88 2.31 -12.36 -0.16
N ALA A 89 3.43 -12.09 0.49
CA ALA A 89 3.59 -11.04 1.47
C ALA A 89 4.41 -9.89 0.90
N TRP A 90 4.13 -8.68 1.32
CA TRP A 90 4.90 -7.49 0.97
C TRP A 90 5.11 -6.57 2.17
N HIS A 91 5.93 -5.56 1.96
CA HIS A 91 6.14 -4.46 2.89
C HIS A 91 6.12 -3.14 2.11
N GLY A 92 5.51 -2.09 2.66
CA GLY A 92 5.35 -0.81 1.97
C GLY A 92 6.66 -0.15 1.49
N ASP A 93 7.78 -0.46 2.16
CA ASP A 93 9.11 0.07 1.84
C ASP A 93 9.99 -0.90 1.03
N ALA A 94 9.43 -2.01 0.55
CA ALA A 94 10.13 -2.99 -0.27
C ALA A 94 9.69 -2.86 -1.74
N ALA A 95 10.65 -2.98 -2.64
CA ALA A 95 10.40 -3.01 -4.09
C ALA A 95 10.34 -4.46 -4.63
N ASP A 96 10.11 -5.42 -3.76
CA ASP A 96 9.94 -6.84 -4.06
C ASP A 96 9.03 -7.51 -3.02
N VAL A 97 8.74 -8.79 -3.21
CA VAL A 97 7.79 -9.57 -2.42
C VAL A 97 8.43 -10.85 -1.87
N TRP A 98 7.74 -11.47 -0.91
CA TRP A 98 8.01 -12.83 -0.41
C TRP A 98 6.82 -13.70 -0.76
N ALA A 99 7.07 -14.82 -1.41
CA ALA A 99 6.01 -15.71 -1.86
C ALA A 99 6.30 -17.18 -1.53
N THR A 100 5.25 -17.93 -1.36
CA THR A 100 5.28 -19.39 -1.29
C THR A 100 4.12 -19.97 -2.07
N TRP A 101 4.28 -21.15 -2.65
CA TRP A 101 3.23 -21.81 -3.43
C TRP A 101 3.26 -23.33 -3.26
N ASN A 102 2.20 -23.98 -3.71
CA ASN A 102 1.97 -25.43 -3.57
C ASN A 102 1.87 -25.89 -2.11
N ARG A 103 1.47 -25.01 -1.19
CA ARG A 103 1.25 -25.36 0.21
C ARG A 103 -0.07 -26.11 0.38
N SER A 104 -0.15 -26.89 1.44
CA SER A 104 -1.32 -27.74 1.73
C SER A 104 -2.51 -26.96 2.30
N SER A 105 -2.25 -25.82 2.95
CA SER A 105 -3.27 -24.94 3.51
C SER A 105 -2.92 -23.45 3.31
N GLU A 106 -3.92 -22.61 3.46
CA GLU A 106 -3.76 -21.16 3.39
C GLU A 106 -2.96 -20.63 4.59
N GLU A 107 -3.21 -21.18 5.78
CA GLU A 107 -2.48 -20.80 7.00
C GLU A 107 -0.99 -21.07 6.85
N GLU A 108 -0.62 -22.25 6.33
CA GLU A 108 0.78 -22.58 6.05
C GLU A 108 1.39 -21.57 5.05
N ALA A 109 0.70 -21.32 3.94
CA ALA A 109 1.17 -20.43 2.90
C ALA A 109 1.38 -19.00 3.44
N THR A 110 0.39 -18.46 4.12
CA THR A 110 0.44 -17.09 4.67
C THR A 110 1.49 -16.95 5.77
N MET A 111 1.60 -17.94 6.65
CA MET A 111 2.61 -17.94 7.72
C MET A 111 4.03 -17.95 7.16
N VAL A 112 4.33 -18.77 6.16
CA VAL A 112 5.67 -18.85 5.55
C VAL A 112 6.04 -17.52 4.88
N ALA A 113 5.15 -16.96 4.05
CA ALA A 113 5.39 -15.71 3.36
C ALA A 113 5.57 -14.53 4.33
N LEU A 114 4.69 -14.39 5.35
CA LEU A 114 4.81 -13.34 6.37
C LEU A 114 6.07 -13.46 7.21
N THR A 115 6.44 -14.69 7.62
CA THR A 115 7.63 -14.92 8.44
C THR A 115 8.89 -14.51 7.67
N ALA A 116 8.96 -14.84 6.38
CA ALA A 116 10.09 -14.47 5.53
C ALA A 116 10.17 -12.94 5.32
N CYS A 117 9.05 -12.29 5.04
CA CYS A 117 8.98 -10.84 4.94
C CYS A 117 9.44 -10.17 6.25
N ARG A 118 8.90 -10.58 7.40
CA ARG A 118 9.25 -10.03 8.73
C ARG A 118 10.71 -10.23 9.07
N ARG A 119 11.30 -11.35 8.69
CA ARG A 119 12.74 -11.59 8.89
C ARG A 119 13.60 -10.59 8.11
N ALA A 120 13.19 -10.20 6.90
CA ALA A 120 13.94 -9.30 6.03
C ALA A 120 13.66 -7.81 6.33
N MET A 121 12.40 -7.46 6.65
CA MET A 121 11.93 -6.08 6.74
C MET A 121 11.58 -5.63 8.16
N GLY A 122 11.30 -6.55 9.06
CA GLY A 122 10.77 -6.25 10.40
C GLY A 122 9.25 -6.18 10.42
N GLU A 123 8.72 -5.29 11.24
CA GLU A 123 7.27 -5.02 11.31
C GLU A 123 6.73 -4.33 10.06
N GLY A 124 5.41 -4.38 9.86
CA GLY A 124 4.76 -3.74 8.70
C GLY A 124 4.61 -4.66 7.49
N CYS A 125 4.98 -5.95 7.60
CA CYS A 125 4.68 -6.95 6.58
C CYS A 125 3.21 -7.39 6.65
N GLU A 126 2.58 -7.47 5.49
CA GLU A 126 1.18 -7.92 5.35
C GLU A 126 1.03 -8.91 4.19
N ILE A 127 -0.04 -9.69 4.20
CA ILE A 127 -0.39 -10.52 3.06
C ILE A 127 -1.00 -9.65 1.98
N ALA A 128 -0.31 -9.57 0.85
CA ALA A 128 -0.81 -8.87 -0.33
C ALA A 128 -1.95 -9.63 -1.01
N LEU A 129 -1.82 -10.96 -1.05
CA LEU A 129 -2.83 -11.87 -1.59
C LEU A 129 -2.52 -13.32 -1.19
N SER A 130 -3.57 -14.11 -0.95
CA SER A 130 -3.53 -15.58 -0.94
C SER A 130 -4.57 -16.15 -1.89
N ALA A 131 -4.30 -17.31 -2.48
CA ALA A 131 -5.21 -17.99 -3.41
C ALA A 131 -4.89 -19.49 -3.47
N TRP A 132 -5.80 -20.28 -4.00
CA TRP A 132 -5.62 -21.72 -4.22
C TRP A 132 -5.84 -22.07 -5.69
N ASN A 133 -5.04 -23.01 -6.21
CA ASN A 133 -5.09 -23.49 -7.60
C ASN A 133 -5.12 -22.36 -8.64
N SER A 134 -4.42 -21.28 -8.34
CA SER A 134 -4.44 -20.03 -9.10
C SER A 134 -3.04 -19.49 -9.30
N THR A 135 -2.89 -18.52 -10.16
CA THR A 135 -1.66 -17.74 -10.33
C THR A 135 -1.82 -16.37 -9.68
N ILE A 136 -0.80 -15.95 -8.94
CA ILE A 136 -0.61 -14.57 -8.50
C ILE A 136 0.50 -13.96 -9.35
N ALA A 137 0.23 -12.81 -9.96
CA ALA A 137 1.21 -12.04 -10.71
C ALA A 137 1.54 -10.74 -9.99
N ILE A 138 2.80 -10.36 -10.02
CA ILE A 138 3.31 -9.11 -9.46
C ILE A 138 3.75 -8.21 -10.59
N ALA A 139 3.09 -7.08 -10.75
CA ALA A 139 3.54 -6.00 -11.63
C ALA A 139 4.32 -4.97 -10.82
N LYS A 140 5.41 -4.48 -11.38
CA LYS A 140 6.24 -3.43 -10.81
C LYS A 140 6.15 -2.18 -11.67
N ALA A 141 5.89 -1.06 -11.02
CA ALA A 141 5.93 0.26 -11.63
C ALA A 141 7.36 0.83 -11.63
N PRO A 142 7.66 1.81 -12.50
CA PRO A 142 8.98 2.44 -12.56
C PRO A 142 9.45 3.08 -11.25
N ASP A 143 8.52 3.48 -10.38
CA ASP A 143 8.80 4.04 -9.05
C ASP A 143 9.08 2.97 -7.96
N GLY A 144 9.15 1.68 -8.35
CA GLY A 144 9.32 0.56 -7.43
C GLY A 144 8.02 0.10 -6.76
N GLY A 145 6.89 0.77 -7.01
CA GLY A 145 5.58 0.36 -6.49
C GLY A 145 5.11 -0.95 -7.07
N LEU A 146 4.55 -1.82 -6.21
CA LEU A 146 4.08 -3.14 -6.60
C LEU A 146 2.55 -3.18 -6.74
N ARG A 147 2.06 -3.98 -7.67
CA ARG A 147 0.64 -4.28 -7.85
C ARG A 147 0.45 -5.77 -8.02
N VAL A 148 -0.59 -6.29 -7.36
CA VAL A 148 -0.88 -7.72 -7.33
C VAL A 148 -2.13 -7.99 -8.15
N GLY A 149 -2.04 -8.99 -9.03
CA GLY A 149 -3.16 -9.56 -9.76
C GLY A 149 -3.25 -11.06 -9.51
N TRP A 150 -4.42 -11.63 -9.69
CA TRP A 150 -4.65 -13.06 -9.58
C TRP A 150 -5.59 -13.56 -10.67
N GLY A 151 -5.54 -14.85 -10.97
CA GLY A 151 -6.42 -15.48 -11.94
C GLY A 151 -6.22 -16.98 -11.98
N ALA A 152 -7.20 -17.69 -12.52
CA ALA A 152 -7.08 -19.14 -12.74
C ALA A 152 -5.97 -19.47 -13.74
N LYS A 153 -5.68 -18.54 -14.64
CA LYS A 153 -4.61 -18.64 -15.64
C LYS A 153 -3.57 -17.53 -15.45
N PRO A 154 -2.29 -17.78 -15.76
CA PRO A 154 -1.23 -16.76 -15.66
C PRO A 154 -1.56 -15.47 -16.40
N GLN A 155 -2.14 -15.55 -17.60
CA GLN A 155 -2.48 -14.39 -18.41
C GLN A 155 -3.55 -13.49 -17.75
N GLU A 156 -4.51 -14.09 -17.04
CA GLU A 156 -5.54 -13.35 -16.31
C GLU A 156 -4.93 -12.60 -15.13
N ALA A 157 -4.04 -13.26 -14.37
CA ALA A 157 -3.33 -12.66 -13.26
C ALA A 157 -2.45 -11.47 -13.72
N GLU A 158 -1.73 -11.66 -14.83
CA GLU A 158 -0.88 -10.62 -15.42
C GLU A 158 -1.70 -9.43 -15.90
N ALA A 159 -2.77 -9.68 -16.64
CA ALA A 159 -3.65 -8.62 -17.13
C ALA A 159 -4.22 -7.79 -15.98
N GLN A 160 -4.63 -8.45 -14.89
CA GLN A 160 -5.11 -7.77 -13.70
C GLN A 160 -4.02 -6.95 -13.00
N ALA A 161 -2.81 -7.50 -12.83
CA ALA A 161 -1.70 -6.79 -12.20
C ALA A 161 -1.26 -5.57 -13.01
N ILE A 162 -1.13 -5.71 -14.33
CA ILE A 162 -0.81 -4.61 -15.25
C ILE A 162 -1.93 -3.57 -15.27
N GLY A 163 -3.20 -3.99 -15.34
CA GLY A 163 -4.34 -3.06 -15.32
C GLY A 163 -4.37 -2.18 -14.07
N LYS A 164 -4.08 -2.76 -12.89
CA LYS A 164 -3.95 -2.01 -11.63
C LYS A 164 -2.73 -1.08 -11.60
N CYS A 165 -1.67 -1.42 -12.33
CA CYS A 165 -0.45 -0.63 -12.41
C CYS A 165 -0.59 0.52 -13.42
N SER A 166 -1.03 0.26 -14.63
CA SER A 166 -1.11 1.21 -15.74
C SER A 166 -2.21 2.27 -15.56
N GLY A 167 -3.16 2.05 -14.66
CA GLY A 167 -4.14 3.07 -14.27
C GLY A 167 -3.52 4.30 -13.58
N TYR A 168 -2.25 4.19 -13.14
CA TYR A 168 -1.55 5.25 -12.42
C TYR A 168 -0.22 5.67 -13.06
N LEU A 169 0.49 4.74 -13.71
CA LEU A 169 1.83 4.95 -14.23
C LEU A 169 2.04 4.16 -15.52
N ASP A 170 2.68 4.80 -16.52
CA ASP A 170 3.17 4.12 -17.70
C ASP A 170 4.45 3.32 -17.40
N GLY A 171 4.72 2.27 -18.16
CA GLY A 171 5.95 1.49 -18.05
C GLY A 171 5.93 0.38 -16.98
N CYS A 172 4.75 -0.06 -16.58
CA CYS A 172 4.59 -1.23 -15.71
C CYS A 172 5.01 -2.52 -16.40
N SER A 173 5.66 -3.40 -15.65
CA SER A 173 6.10 -4.71 -16.15
C SER A 173 5.82 -5.82 -15.14
N ILE A 174 5.57 -7.05 -15.63
CA ILE A 174 5.43 -8.22 -14.76
C ILE A 174 6.81 -8.60 -14.23
N GLN A 175 6.95 -8.59 -12.92
CA GLN A 175 8.17 -8.98 -12.22
C GLN A 175 8.16 -10.46 -11.84
N HIS A 176 7.07 -10.95 -11.27
CA HIS A 176 6.95 -12.34 -10.81
C HIS A 176 5.61 -12.96 -11.14
N ARG A 177 5.60 -14.31 -11.19
CA ARG A 177 4.43 -15.17 -11.29
C ARG A 177 4.59 -16.34 -10.34
N PHE A 178 3.61 -16.56 -9.48
CA PHE A 178 3.59 -17.67 -8.54
C PHE A 178 2.29 -18.46 -8.75
N THR A 179 2.41 -19.76 -9.06
CA THR A 179 1.24 -20.58 -9.39
C THR A 179 1.10 -21.72 -8.39
N GLY A 180 0.00 -21.69 -7.64
CA GLY A 180 -0.40 -22.81 -6.76
C GLY A 180 -0.98 -23.96 -7.59
N LYS A 181 -0.36 -25.14 -7.54
CA LYS A 181 -0.80 -26.34 -8.20
C LYS A 181 -1.04 -27.45 -7.18
N PRO A 182 -2.17 -28.18 -7.27
CA PRO A 182 -2.37 -29.34 -6.42
C PRO A 182 -1.32 -30.39 -6.74
N TRP A 183 -0.95 -31.21 -5.76
CA TRP A 183 0.00 -32.31 -5.88
C TRP A 183 1.43 -31.95 -6.31
N SER A 184 1.78 -30.66 -6.32
CA SER A 184 3.12 -30.20 -6.61
C SER A 184 3.92 -30.00 -5.32
N VAL A 185 5.24 -30.09 -5.43
CA VAL A 185 6.13 -29.82 -4.29
C VAL A 185 6.03 -28.35 -3.93
N ALA A 186 5.97 -28.08 -2.63
CA ALA A 186 5.99 -26.72 -2.10
C ALA A 186 7.32 -26.03 -2.44
N ASP A 187 7.24 -24.76 -2.79
CA ASP A 187 8.41 -23.95 -3.17
C ASP A 187 8.23 -22.51 -2.72
N ASP A 188 9.33 -21.75 -2.65
CA ASP A 188 9.37 -20.43 -2.05
C ASP A 188 10.22 -19.46 -2.86
N TYR A 189 9.77 -18.20 -2.91
CA TYR A 189 10.56 -17.04 -3.31
C TYR A 189 10.78 -16.15 -2.08
N LEU A 190 11.98 -16.25 -1.50
CA LEU A 190 12.34 -15.61 -0.23
C LEU A 190 13.61 -14.75 -0.40
N PRO A 191 13.53 -13.61 -1.10
CA PRO A 191 14.70 -12.78 -1.34
C PRO A 191 15.27 -12.23 -0.02
N ARG A 192 16.60 -12.25 0.11
CA ARG A 192 17.31 -11.72 1.30
C ARG A 192 17.63 -10.24 1.14
N ASP A 193 18.06 -9.85 -0.04
CA ASP A 193 18.48 -8.49 -0.38
C ASP A 193 17.40 -7.84 -1.25
N VAL A 194 16.41 -7.25 -0.59
CA VAL A 194 15.31 -6.59 -1.29
C VAL A 194 15.62 -5.10 -1.45
N PRO A 195 15.54 -4.56 -2.67
CA PRO A 195 15.65 -3.13 -2.89
C PRO A 195 14.62 -2.37 -2.04
N ARG A 196 15.07 -1.30 -1.38
CA ARG A 196 14.21 -0.46 -0.56
C ARG A 196 13.58 0.63 -1.41
N VAL A 197 12.38 1.01 -1.06
CA VAL A 197 11.72 2.20 -1.59
C VAL A 197 12.12 3.39 -0.74
N THR A 198 12.55 4.46 -1.40
CA THR A 198 12.77 5.77 -0.79
C THR A 198 11.65 6.72 -1.19
N TYR A 199 11.43 7.73 -0.37
CA TYR A 199 10.33 8.66 -0.54
C TYR A 199 10.82 10.10 -0.69
N ALA A 200 10.17 10.85 -1.57
CA ALA A 200 10.15 12.30 -1.56
C ALA A 200 8.76 12.75 -1.15
N MET A 201 8.67 13.63 -0.18
CA MET A 201 7.41 14.15 0.33
C MET A 201 7.50 15.64 0.54
N PHE A 202 6.37 16.35 0.42
CA PHE A 202 6.26 17.70 0.90
C PHE A 202 5.03 17.89 1.78
N ALA A 203 5.17 18.78 2.75
CA ALA A 203 4.14 19.10 3.72
C ALA A 203 3.85 20.59 3.76
N TRP A 204 2.66 20.94 4.23
CA TRP A 204 2.22 22.31 4.49
C TRP A 204 1.37 22.39 5.76
N PRO A 205 1.10 23.60 6.27
CA PRO A 205 0.19 23.78 7.41
C PRO A 205 -1.23 23.35 7.07
N LYS A 206 -1.83 22.53 7.97
CA LYS A 206 -3.19 22.03 7.84
C LYS A 206 -4.23 23.16 7.87
N GLY A 207 -5.32 22.97 7.13
CA GLY A 207 -6.47 23.88 7.15
C GLY A 207 -6.30 25.15 6.32
N ARG A 208 -5.19 25.32 5.65
CA ARG A 208 -5.11 26.32 4.56
C ARG A 208 -5.76 25.70 3.32
N PRO A 209 -6.51 26.50 2.51
CA PRO A 209 -7.02 26.00 1.24
C PRO A 209 -5.86 25.43 0.46
N ALA A 210 -6.03 24.21 -0.06
CA ALA A 210 -4.99 23.47 -0.80
C ALA A 210 -4.26 24.42 -1.75
N PRO A 211 -3.07 24.86 -1.40
CA PRO A 211 -2.50 25.92 -2.17
C PRO A 211 -1.41 25.36 -3.02
N ILE A 212 -1.77 25.31 -4.12
CA ILE A 212 -0.95 25.41 -5.27
C ILE A 212 0.08 26.57 -5.15
N TRP A 213 -0.13 27.53 -4.25
CA TRP A 213 0.53 28.84 -4.13
C TRP A 213 1.41 29.03 -2.88
N LEU A 214 1.83 27.96 -2.20
CA LEU A 214 2.63 28.15 -1.01
C LEU A 214 4.05 28.61 -1.36
N ASN A 215 4.37 29.78 -0.85
CA ASN A 215 5.75 30.28 -0.89
C ASN A 215 6.68 29.45 -0.01
N LYS A 216 6.13 28.72 0.99
CA LYS A 216 6.92 27.91 1.93
C LYS A 216 6.35 26.52 2.07
N VAL A 217 7.18 25.53 1.77
CA VAL A 217 6.90 24.12 1.95
C VAL A 217 8.08 23.42 2.62
N TRP A 218 7.79 22.33 3.30
CA TRP A 218 8.80 21.44 3.88
C TRP A 218 8.93 20.21 2.99
N ILE A 219 10.17 19.89 2.59
CA ILE A 219 10.46 18.76 1.70
C ILE A 219 11.44 17.84 2.38
N ALA A 220 11.14 16.54 2.34
CA ALA A 220 12.06 15.47 2.67
C ALA A 220 12.20 14.53 1.45
N THR A 221 13.44 14.23 1.06
CA THR A 221 13.73 13.30 -0.04
C THR A 221 14.74 12.24 0.38
N GLY A 222 14.77 11.11 -0.31
CA GLY A 222 15.74 10.03 -0.11
C GLY A 222 15.66 9.37 1.25
N GLN A 223 14.54 9.51 1.96
CA GLN A 223 14.32 8.87 3.24
C GLN A 223 13.70 7.49 3.02
N GLY A 224 14.22 6.48 3.70
CA GLY A 224 13.59 5.16 3.73
C GLY A 224 12.39 5.14 4.68
N GLY A 225 11.31 4.48 4.27
CA GLY A 225 10.09 4.32 5.06
C GLY A 225 9.13 5.50 4.99
N TYR A 226 7.90 5.22 4.55
CA TYR A 226 6.84 6.24 4.47
C TYR A 226 6.57 6.89 5.83
N GLU A 227 6.33 6.08 6.85
CA GLU A 227 5.97 6.59 8.19
C GLU A 227 7.08 7.42 8.82
N ARG A 228 8.33 6.94 8.71
CA ARG A 228 9.48 7.68 9.23
C ARG A 228 9.66 9.02 8.53
N THR A 229 9.52 9.04 7.21
CA THR A 229 9.66 10.26 6.41
C THR A 229 8.56 11.26 6.71
N SER A 230 7.31 10.81 6.77
CA SER A 230 6.15 11.66 7.06
C SER A 230 6.24 12.24 8.48
N LYS A 231 6.58 11.42 9.48
CA LYS A 231 6.77 11.88 10.87
C LYS A 231 7.82 12.97 10.96
N LEU A 232 9.01 12.74 10.40
CA LEU A 232 10.12 13.71 10.39
C LEU A 232 9.68 15.04 9.76
N LEU A 233 8.97 14.96 8.64
CA LEU A 233 8.55 16.13 7.88
C LEU A 233 7.46 16.93 8.60
N LEU A 234 6.47 16.24 9.17
CA LEU A 234 5.39 16.85 9.94
C LEU A 234 5.90 17.49 11.24
N GLU A 235 6.80 16.84 11.97
CA GLU A 235 7.43 17.39 13.16
C GLU A 235 8.21 18.67 12.83
N ARG A 236 8.98 18.66 11.73
CA ARG A 236 9.71 19.85 11.30
C ARG A 236 8.79 21.00 10.90
N CYS A 237 7.75 20.72 10.13
CA CYS A 237 6.75 21.71 9.74
C CYS A 237 6.04 22.29 10.98
N LYS A 238 5.66 21.46 11.94
CA LYS A 238 5.01 21.86 13.18
C LYS A 238 5.92 22.76 14.05
N MET A 239 7.20 22.41 14.18
CA MET A 239 8.17 23.24 14.90
C MET A 239 8.32 24.63 14.30
N ASP A 240 8.35 24.73 12.97
CA ASP A 240 8.56 25.98 12.28
C ASP A 240 7.30 26.85 12.16
N THR A 241 6.11 26.27 12.26
CA THR A 241 4.82 26.98 12.09
C THR A 241 4.05 27.18 13.37
N GLY A 242 4.33 26.38 14.40
CA GLY A 242 3.54 26.29 15.65
C GLY A 242 2.17 25.66 15.47
N GLY A 243 1.80 25.21 14.27
CA GLY A 243 0.50 24.63 13.95
C GLY A 243 0.60 23.21 13.40
N ASP A 244 -0.54 22.55 13.22
CA ASP A 244 -0.58 21.24 12.60
C ASP A 244 -0.28 21.32 11.11
N CYS A 245 0.41 20.29 10.61
CA CYS A 245 0.80 20.13 9.21
C CYS A 245 0.24 18.81 8.65
N GLU A 246 0.16 18.74 7.32
CA GLU A 246 -0.24 17.53 6.61
C GLU A 246 0.69 17.26 5.42
N ILE A 247 0.81 15.98 5.06
CA ILE A 247 1.52 15.59 3.85
C ILE A 247 0.63 15.89 2.66
N ALA A 248 1.13 16.75 1.78
CA ALA A 248 0.40 17.15 0.59
C ALA A 248 0.42 16.08 -0.49
N GLN A 249 1.63 15.66 -0.87
CA GLN A 249 1.87 14.60 -1.85
C GLN A 249 3.21 13.93 -1.58
N TYR A 250 3.39 12.75 -2.16
CA TYR A 250 4.66 12.02 -2.11
C TYR A 250 4.96 11.33 -3.44
N ALA A 251 6.24 11.09 -3.68
CA ALA A 251 6.76 10.29 -4.77
C ALA A 251 7.70 9.21 -4.21
N LYS A 252 7.91 8.14 -4.97
CA LYS A 252 8.74 7.00 -4.59
C LYS A 252 9.87 6.81 -5.59
N ALA A 253 10.99 6.28 -5.12
CA ALA A 253 12.06 5.75 -5.96
C ALA A 253 12.59 4.44 -5.35
N GLU A 254 13.03 3.52 -6.19
CA GLU A 254 13.75 2.34 -5.75
C GLU A 254 15.23 2.67 -5.55
N THR A 255 15.81 2.20 -4.44
CA THR A 255 17.25 2.37 -4.17
C THR A 255 18.10 1.75 -5.29
N GLY A 256 19.03 2.54 -5.82
CA GLY A 256 19.93 2.10 -6.90
C GLY A 256 19.40 2.35 -8.31
N GLN A 257 18.16 2.77 -8.51
CA GLN A 257 17.67 3.20 -9.82
C GLN A 257 18.03 4.66 -10.11
N ARG A 258 18.37 4.93 -11.37
CA ARG A 258 18.74 6.29 -11.81
C ARG A 258 17.54 7.23 -12.06
N SER A 259 16.34 6.66 -12.14
CA SER A 259 15.11 7.41 -12.37
C SER A 259 14.05 6.92 -11.40
N GLY A 260 13.54 7.81 -10.59
CA GLY A 260 12.48 7.54 -9.62
C GLY A 260 11.50 8.69 -9.58
N GLY A 261 10.50 8.57 -8.73
CA GLY A 261 9.53 9.61 -8.48
C GLY A 261 10.19 10.87 -7.92
N VAL A 262 9.60 12.00 -8.23
CA VAL A 262 10.11 13.32 -7.84
C VAL A 262 9.00 14.18 -7.26
N ILE A 263 9.37 15.08 -6.36
CA ILE A 263 8.59 16.27 -6.08
C ILE A 263 9.11 17.38 -7.01
N ALA A 264 8.22 18.05 -7.68
CA ALA A 264 8.56 19.13 -8.59
C ALA A 264 7.86 20.43 -8.19
N SER A 265 8.50 21.54 -8.50
CA SER A 265 7.89 22.87 -8.43
C SER A 265 8.24 23.70 -9.65
N TYR A 266 7.34 24.60 -10.01
CA TYR A 266 7.58 25.58 -11.07
C TYR A 266 6.83 26.87 -10.75
N PHE A 267 7.24 27.96 -11.38
CA PHE A 267 6.55 29.24 -11.27
C PHE A 267 5.59 29.42 -12.44
N ASN A 268 4.31 29.65 -12.13
CA ASN A 268 3.28 30.04 -13.08
C ASN A 268 2.98 31.51 -12.87
N PRO A 269 3.20 32.42 -13.88
CA PRO A 269 2.99 33.85 -13.72
C PRO A 269 1.57 34.26 -13.30
N LYS A 270 0.56 33.45 -13.65
CA LYS A 270 -0.84 33.70 -13.28
C LYS A 270 -1.20 33.17 -11.92
N ARG A 271 -0.49 32.13 -11.46
CA ARG A 271 -0.89 31.34 -10.29
C ARG A 271 0.16 31.31 -9.18
N GLY A 272 1.40 31.69 -9.42
CA GLY A 272 2.50 31.58 -8.46
C GLY A 272 3.20 30.24 -8.50
N THR A 273 3.87 29.86 -7.41
CA THR A 273 4.62 28.61 -7.33
C THR A 273 3.69 27.41 -7.15
N MET A 274 3.83 26.45 -8.05
CA MET A 274 3.09 25.20 -8.09
C MET A 274 3.96 24.05 -7.57
N TRP A 275 3.38 23.16 -6.78
CA TRP A 275 4.03 21.97 -6.22
C TRP A 275 3.24 20.71 -6.55
N PHE A 276 3.93 19.63 -6.97
CA PHE A 276 3.28 18.36 -7.29
C PHE A 276 4.27 17.19 -7.25
N ALA A 277 3.73 15.97 -7.12
CA ALA A 277 4.48 14.74 -7.27
C ALA A 277 4.39 14.23 -8.71
N SER A 278 5.47 13.64 -9.21
CA SER A 278 5.53 13.03 -10.54
C SER A 278 6.35 11.75 -10.51
N ALA A 279 6.12 10.84 -11.44
CA ALA A 279 6.84 9.59 -11.52
C ALA A 279 8.28 9.75 -12.05
N SER A 280 8.58 10.87 -12.72
CA SER A 280 9.92 11.15 -13.21
C SER A 280 10.12 12.66 -13.49
N PRO A 281 11.39 13.13 -13.59
CA PRO A 281 11.68 14.50 -14.02
C PRO A 281 11.10 14.86 -15.40
N ARG A 282 11.08 13.89 -16.32
CA ARG A 282 10.53 14.07 -17.66
C ARG A 282 9.02 14.29 -17.61
N GLU A 283 8.31 13.47 -16.86
CA GLU A 283 6.86 13.64 -16.69
C GLU A 283 6.52 14.93 -15.95
N ALA A 284 7.31 15.32 -14.96
CA ALA A 284 7.17 16.60 -14.28
C ALA A 284 7.24 17.79 -15.27
N LYS A 285 8.18 17.74 -16.21
CA LYS A 285 8.29 18.76 -17.25
C LYS A 285 7.07 18.78 -18.18
N VAL A 286 6.61 17.62 -18.62
CA VAL A 286 5.41 17.49 -19.47
C VAL A 286 4.16 18.00 -18.74
N ALA A 287 4.00 17.67 -17.46
CA ALA A 287 2.89 18.15 -16.64
C ALA A 287 2.92 19.67 -16.49
N MET A 288 4.09 20.26 -16.19
CA MET A 288 4.26 21.71 -16.14
C MET A 288 3.85 22.37 -17.47
N GLU A 289 4.39 21.89 -18.58
CA GLU A 289 4.10 22.46 -19.91
C GLU A 289 2.61 22.39 -20.27
N ARG A 290 1.92 21.31 -19.85
CA ARG A 290 0.47 21.15 -20.04
C ARG A 290 -0.29 22.18 -19.21
N HIS A 291 -0.05 22.23 -17.89
CA HIS A 291 -0.75 23.15 -16.99
C HIS A 291 -0.58 24.61 -17.44
N CYS A 292 0.61 24.97 -17.91
CA CYS A 292 0.87 26.35 -18.31
C CYS A 292 0.22 26.70 -19.64
N ARG A 293 0.16 25.74 -20.57
CA ARG A 293 -0.58 25.87 -21.81
C ARG A 293 -2.07 26.06 -21.56
N ASP A 294 -2.65 25.27 -20.64
CA ASP A 294 -4.06 25.34 -20.27
C ASP A 294 -4.40 26.69 -19.63
N ASP A 295 -3.45 27.27 -18.89
CA ASP A 295 -3.56 28.63 -18.33
C ASP A 295 -3.25 29.75 -19.34
N GLY A 296 -2.83 29.41 -20.54
CA GLY A 296 -2.40 30.38 -21.56
C GLY A 296 -1.19 31.21 -21.12
N THR A 297 -0.20 30.59 -20.48
CA THR A 297 1.02 31.21 -19.97
C THR A 297 2.24 30.33 -20.22
N VAL A 298 3.43 30.92 -20.06
CA VAL A 298 4.70 30.20 -20.06
C VAL A 298 5.18 30.09 -18.62
N CYS A 299 5.48 28.88 -18.19
CA CYS A 299 6.01 28.64 -16.86
C CYS A 299 7.53 28.59 -16.86
N GLU A 300 8.08 28.92 -15.72
CA GLU A 300 9.52 29.07 -15.50
C GLU A 300 9.99 28.30 -14.25
N ASN A 301 11.30 28.14 -14.15
CA ASN A 301 11.96 27.68 -12.94
C ASN A 301 11.49 26.30 -12.44
N LEU A 302 11.39 25.30 -13.36
CA LEU A 302 11.15 23.91 -12.95
C LEU A 302 12.29 23.44 -12.05
N GLN A 303 11.98 23.17 -10.80
CA GLN A 303 12.86 22.52 -9.83
C GLN A 303 12.39 21.11 -9.58
N VAL A 304 13.32 20.17 -9.44
CA VAL A 304 13.02 18.77 -9.26
C VAL A 304 13.80 18.23 -8.07
N TYR A 305 13.08 17.56 -7.16
CA TYR A 305 13.61 16.96 -5.94
C TYR A 305 13.41 15.46 -6.02
N ASP A 306 14.49 14.75 -6.31
CA ASP A 306 14.51 13.30 -6.55
C ASP A 306 14.37 12.51 -5.24
N ALA A 307 13.46 11.54 -5.22
CA ALA A 307 13.25 10.65 -4.09
C ALA A 307 14.47 9.75 -3.78
N SER A 308 15.39 9.56 -4.72
CA SER A 308 16.63 8.81 -4.51
C SER A 308 17.71 9.59 -3.73
N THR A 309 17.64 10.91 -3.71
CA THR A 309 18.63 11.79 -3.10
C THR A 309 18.17 12.25 -1.71
N ARG A 310 18.94 11.89 -0.67
CA ARG A 310 18.60 12.24 0.71
C ARG A 310 18.75 13.72 1.00
N ARG A 311 17.65 14.40 1.29
CA ARG A 311 17.61 15.81 1.72
C ARG A 311 16.44 16.05 2.68
N LEU A 312 16.62 17.00 3.58
CA LEU A 312 15.56 17.60 4.37
C LEU A 312 15.72 19.11 4.27
N GLN A 313 14.78 19.78 3.67
CA GLN A 313 14.86 21.21 3.39
C GLN A 313 13.55 21.91 3.72
N VAL A 314 13.67 23.13 4.18
CA VAL A 314 12.58 24.11 4.18
C VAL A 314 12.82 25.01 2.98
N LEU A 315 11.88 25.02 2.06
CA LEU A 315 11.96 25.84 0.86
C LEU A 315 11.04 27.04 1.04
N ASP A 316 11.65 28.20 1.10
CA ASP A 316 10.96 29.49 1.08
C ASP A 316 11.20 30.09 -0.32
N GLN A 317 10.23 29.89 -1.20
CA GLN A 317 10.29 30.52 -2.52
C GLN A 317 9.62 31.88 -2.42
N ALA A 318 10.42 32.88 -2.13
CA ALA A 318 9.97 34.25 -2.29
C ALA A 318 9.47 34.42 -3.73
N VAL A 319 8.26 34.91 -3.89
CA VAL A 319 7.73 35.30 -5.20
C VAL A 319 8.76 36.30 -5.80
N PRO A 320 9.31 36.08 -7.00
CA PRO A 320 10.10 37.08 -7.66
C PRO A 320 9.25 38.36 -7.75
N ARG A 321 9.73 39.45 -7.17
CA ARG A 321 9.08 40.76 -7.24
C ARG A 321 9.19 41.33 -8.65
#